data_00ad7371d715fc866c94f757781e6eba
#
_entry.id   00ad7371d715fc866c94f757781e6eba
#
_cell.length_a   1.000
_cell.length_b   1.000
_cell.length_c   1.000
_cell.angle_alpha   90.00
_cell.angle_beta   90.00
_cell.angle_gamma   90.00
#
_symmetry.space_group_name_H-M   'P 1'
#
loop_
_entity.id
_entity.type
_entity.pdbx_description
1 polymer ?
#
loop_
_entity_poly.entity_id
_entity_poly.type
_entity_poly.pdbx_seq_one_letter_code
_entity_poly.pdbx_strand_id
1 'polypeptide(L)'
;PTVQAKLLRALQEREIRPVGAERSIKIQARVIAATNRDLRAAVTAGTFREDLYFRLGAFVINVPPLRDRREDIPALAHEFVRRASARVKKDVSAISPDAMNALMTYRWPGNVRELEHAIERAVIVSAGSSIKVRELPPEVSQKTRLKHSDDSLDLKAQERALIERALDRYHGNRKQAAEAL
;
A
#
# COMPACT_ATOMS: atom_id res chain seq x y z
N PRO A 1 -32.71 -3.34 -5.98
CA PRO A 1 -33.68 -2.36 -5.43
C PRO A 1 -34.31 -2.83 -4.12
N THR A 2 -34.81 -4.07 -4.04
CA THR A 2 -35.59 -4.57 -2.88
C THR A 2 -34.79 -4.61 -1.57
N VAL A 3 -33.51 -4.99 -1.61
CA VAL A 3 -32.64 -5.05 -0.41
C VAL A 3 -32.35 -3.64 0.12
N GLN A 4 -32.11 -2.67 -0.76
CA GLN A 4 -31.85 -1.29 -0.36
C GLN A 4 -33.05 -0.66 0.36
N ALA A 5 -34.28 -0.92 -0.11
CA ALA A 5 -35.50 -0.45 0.54
C ALA A 5 -35.67 -1.08 1.94
N LYS A 6 -35.41 -2.38 2.10
CA LYS A 6 -35.44 -3.04 3.41
C LYS A 6 -34.39 -2.49 4.37
N LEU A 7 -33.18 -2.22 3.86
CA LEU A 7 -32.11 -1.62 4.66
C LEU A 7 -32.48 -0.21 5.12
N LEU A 8 -33.01 0.62 4.22
CA LEU A 8 -33.48 1.97 4.56
C LEU A 8 -34.53 1.94 5.68
N ARG A 9 -35.54 1.05 5.57
CA ARG A 9 -36.53 0.86 6.58
C ARG A 9 -35.95 0.46 7.93
N ALA A 10 -35.02 -0.50 7.95
CA ALA A 10 -34.35 -0.90 9.18
C ALA A 10 -33.55 0.24 9.83
N LEU A 11 -32.92 1.12 9.02
CA LEU A 11 -32.18 2.30 9.50
C LEU A 11 -33.10 3.43 10.02
N GLN A 12 -34.29 3.57 9.46
CA GLN A 12 -35.26 4.62 9.83
C GLN A 12 -36.08 4.21 11.04
N GLU A 13 -36.68 3.03 10.99
CA GLU A 13 -37.62 2.55 12.01
C GLU A 13 -36.89 1.89 13.20
N ARG A 14 -35.59 1.58 13.04
CA ARG A 14 -34.81 0.77 14.01
C ARG A 14 -35.49 -0.55 14.35
N GLU A 15 -36.11 -1.15 13.36
CA GLU A 15 -36.80 -2.42 13.47
C GLU A 15 -36.38 -3.35 12.33
N ILE A 16 -36.22 -4.60 12.64
CA ILE A 16 -36.00 -5.66 11.67
C ILE A 16 -37.09 -6.72 11.78
N ARG A 17 -37.45 -7.30 10.64
CA ARG A 17 -38.31 -8.47 10.59
C ARG A 17 -37.48 -9.69 10.22
N PRO A 18 -37.22 -10.62 11.16
CA PRO A 18 -36.48 -11.84 10.85
C PRO A 18 -37.19 -12.65 9.78
N VAL A 19 -36.44 -13.44 9.02
CA VAL A 19 -37.00 -14.34 8.01
C VAL A 19 -37.92 -15.37 8.68
N GLY A 20 -39.16 -15.46 8.19
CA GLY A 20 -40.18 -16.34 8.77
C GLY A 20 -40.90 -15.83 10.00
N ALA A 21 -40.54 -14.64 10.52
CA ALA A 21 -41.26 -14.05 11.64
C ALA A 21 -42.40 -13.13 11.19
N GLU A 22 -43.49 -13.14 11.92
CA GLU A 22 -44.62 -12.21 11.67
C GLU A 22 -44.40 -10.85 12.35
N ARG A 23 -43.62 -10.79 13.42
CA ARG A 23 -43.42 -9.60 14.24
C ARG A 23 -42.08 -8.92 13.97
N SER A 24 -42.07 -7.60 13.97
CA SER A 24 -40.84 -6.79 13.96
C SER A 24 -40.20 -6.77 15.34
N ILE A 25 -38.85 -6.70 15.36
CA ILE A 25 -38.04 -6.62 16.58
C ILE A 25 -37.31 -5.28 16.54
N LYS A 26 -37.39 -4.49 17.62
CA LYS A 26 -36.58 -3.25 17.77
C LYS A 26 -35.10 -3.57 17.91
N ILE A 27 -34.27 -2.82 17.20
CA ILE A 27 -32.80 -2.92 17.27
C ILE A 27 -32.22 -1.63 17.86
N GLN A 28 -31.37 -1.80 18.87
CA GLN A 28 -30.54 -0.73 19.41
C GLN A 28 -29.10 -0.96 18.97
N ALA A 29 -28.82 -0.74 17.69
CA ALA A 29 -27.50 -0.93 17.11
C ALA A 29 -26.98 0.36 16.49
N ARG A 30 -25.67 0.60 16.62
CA ARG A 30 -24.96 1.60 15.82
C ARG A 30 -24.59 0.97 14.48
N VAL A 31 -24.98 1.60 13.40
CA VAL A 31 -24.68 1.11 12.05
C VAL A 31 -23.42 1.82 11.53
N ILE A 32 -22.46 1.05 11.08
CA ILE A 32 -21.24 1.51 10.39
C ILE A 32 -21.26 0.86 9.01
N ALA A 33 -21.24 1.67 7.97
CA ALA A 33 -21.14 1.21 6.58
C ALA A 33 -19.77 1.52 6.01
N ALA A 34 -19.22 0.63 5.21
CA ALA A 34 -17.96 0.84 4.48
C ALA A 34 -18.12 0.42 3.02
N THR A 35 -17.56 1.19 2.12
CA THR A 35 -17.58 0.92 0.68
C THR A 35 -16.34 1.52 0.01
N ASN A 36 -15.90 0.88 -1.06
CA ASN A 36 -14.89 1.43 -1.98
C ASN A 36 -15.52 1.97 -3.28
N ARG A 37 -16.86 1.96 -3.39
CA ARG A 37 -17.59 2.44 -4.57
C ARG A 37 -17.97 3.90 -4.39
N ASP A 38 -17.96 4.64 -5.49
CA ASP A 38 -18.53 5.97 -5.54
C ASP A 38 -20.09 5.85 -5.50
N LEU A 39 -20.65 6.08 -4.32
CA LEU A 39 -22.09 6.00 -4.13
C LEU A 39 -22.82 7.17 -4.79
N ARG A 40 -22.19 8.34 -4.99
CA ARG A 40 -22.82 9.46 -5.72
C ARG A 40 -22.99 9.10 -7.19
N ALA A 41 -21.94 8.57 -7.81
CA ALA A 41 -22.03 8.08 -9.18
C ALA A 41 -23.09 6.96 -9.31
N ALA A 42 -23.19 6.07 -8.31
CA ALA A 42 -24.20 5.01 -8.29
C ALA A 42 -25.63 5.54 -8.16
N VAL A 43 -25.86 6.63 -7.41
CA VAL A 43 -27.17 7.33 -7.34
C VAL A 43 -27.51 7.93 -8.69
N THR A 44 -26.59 8.67 -9.31
CA THR A 44 -26.78 9.26 -10.64
C THR A 44 -27.11 8.20 -11.71
N ALA A 45 -26.46 7.02 -11.63
CA ALA A 45 -26.72 5.89 -12.51
C ALA A 45 -27.99 5.08 -12.16
N GLY A 46 -28.76 5.47 -11.13
CA GLY A 46 -29.99 4.78 -10.69
C GLY A 46 -29.78 3.41 -10.06
N THR A 47 -28.51 3.02 -9.76
CA THR A 47 -28.18 1.72 -9.17
C THR A 47 -28.15 1.72 -7.65
N PHE A 48 -28.13 2.90 -7.05
CA PHE A 48 -28.23 3.11 -5.61
C PHE A 48 -29.29 4.15 -5.29
N ARG A 49 -30.09 3.92 -4.25
CA ARG A 49 -31.17 4.82 -3.87
C ARG A 49 -30.61 6.07 -3.20
N GLU A 50 -31.12 7.22 -3.58
CA GLU A 50 -30.73 8.51 -3.04
C GLU A 50 -31.07 8.66 -1.55
N ASP A 51 -32.28 8.21 -1.14
CA ASP A 51 -32.71 8.24 0.26
C ASP A 51 -31.81 7.41 1.18
N LEU A 52 -31.38 6.24 0.72
CA LEU A 52 -30.44 5.40 1.45
C LEU A 52 -29.03 6.04 1.52
N TYR A 53 -28.59 6.68 0.42
CA TYR A 53 -27.34 7.41 0.40
C TYR A 53 -27.29 8.50 1.47
N PHE A 54 -28.29 9.35 1.56
CA PHE A 54 -28.34 10.40 2.60
C PHE A 54 -28.46 9.82 4.02
N ARG A 55 -29.17 8.72 4.19
CA ARG A 55 -29.30 8.09 5.50
C ARG A 55 -28.01 7.47 6.01
N LEU A 56 -27.21 6.85 5.13
CA LEU A 56 -25.88 6.30 5.46
C LEU A 56 -24.82 7.39 5.57
N GLY A 57 -24.92 8.46 4.76
CA GLY A 57 -23.96 9.52 4.65
C GLY A 57 -24.04 10.62 5.72
N ALA A 58 -24.75 10.41 6.82
CA ALA A 58 -24.87 11.39 7.91
C ALA A 58 -23.50 11.79 8.51
N PHE A 59 -22.55 10.88 8.53
CA PHE A 59 -21.16 11.13 8.91
C PHE A 59 -20.23 10.31 8.02
N VAL A 60 -19.47 10.98 7.15
CA VAL A 60 -18.59 10.33 6.18
C VAL A 60 -17.12 10.49 6.61
N ILE A 61 -16.43 9.37 6.72
CA ILE A 61 -14.98 9.35 6.92
C ILE A 61 -14.33 8.86 5.62
N ASN A 62 -13.57 9.72 4.98
CA ASN A 62 -12.78 9.36 3.81
C ASN A 62 -11.44 8.80 4.27
N VAL A 63 -11.17 7.52 3.99
CA VAL A 63 -9.88 6.89 4.27
C VAL A 63 -9.02 6.99 3.02
N PRO A 64 -7.90 7.76 3.05
CA PRO A 64 -7.04 7.88 1.88
C PRO A 64 -6.35 6.54 1.58
N PRO A 65 -6.02 6.25 0.31
CA PRO A 65 -5.25 5.07 -0.05
C PRO A 65 -3.82 5.16 0.52
N LEU A 66 -3.18 4.00 0.69
CA LEU A 66 -1.87 3.90 1.34
C LEU A 66 -0.77 4.72 0.64
N ARG A 67 -0.86 4.89 -0.69
CA ARG A 67 0.06 5.74 -1.47
C ARG A 67 0.04 7.23 -1.08
N ASP A 68 -1.04 7.70 -0.46
CA ASP A 68 -1.25 9.09 -0.03
C ASP A 68 -0.94 9.29 1.48
N ARG A 69 -0.56 8.19 2.19
CA ARG A 69 -0.13 8.19 3.60
C ARG A 69 1.07 7.25 3.79
N ARG A 70 2.12 7.50 3.02
CA ARG A 70 3.32 6.64 2.99
C ARG A 70 4.06 6.59 4.33
N GLU A 71 3.92 7.63 5.13
CA GLU A 71 4.45 7.72 6.50
C GLU A 71 3.94 6.61 7.42
N ASP A 72 2.77 6.03 7.14
CA ASP A 72 2.23 4.92 7.90
C ASP A 72 2.88 3.57 7.55
N ILE A 73 3.52 3.46 6.37
CA ILE A 73 4.07 2.20 5.87
C ILE A 73 5.07 1.57 6.84
N PRO A 74 6.05 2.30 7.41
CA PRO A 74 7.02 1.70 8.33
C PRO A 74 6.34 1.08 9.57
N ALA A 75 5.42 1.81 10.19
CA ALA A 75 4.71 1.33 11.37
C ALA A 75 3.85 0.09 11.07
N LEU A 76 3.12 0.12 9.96
CA LEU A 76 2.32 -1.02 9.49
C LEU A 76 3.20 -2.22 9.15
N ALA A 77 4.31 -2.02 8.44
CA ALA A 77 5.23 -3.08 8.06
C ALA A 77 5.83 -3.79 9.28
N HIS A 78 6.30 -3.04 10.28
CA HIS A 78 6.83 -3.63 11.52
C HIS A 78 5.76 -4.43 12.28
N GLU A 79 4.53 -3.91 12.37
CA GLU A 79 3.44 -4.63 13.01
C GLU A 79 3.08 -5.93 12.25
N PHE A 80 3.08 -5.90 10.92
CA PHE A 80 2.84 -7.11 10.12
C PHE A 80 3.97 -8.13 10.24
N VAL A 81 5.23 -7.70 10.30
CA VAL A 81 6.36 -8.61 10.60
C VAL A 81 6.14 -9.28 11.94
N ARG A 82 5.84 -8.52 13.00
CA ARG A 82 5.59 -9.05 14.35
C ARG A 82 4.48 -10.10 14.35
N ARG A 83 3.33 -9.81 13.70
CA ARG A 83 2.19 -10.73 13.61
C ARG A 83 2.52 -11.98 12.79
N ALA A 84 3.13 -11.79 11.63
CA ALA A 84 3.48 -12.90 10.75
C ALA A 84 4.51 -13.83 11.40
N SER A 85 5.58 -13.28 12.01
CA SER A 85 6.60 -14.04 12.71
C SER A 85 6.04 -14.89 13.84
N ALA A 86 5.15 -14.31 14.67
CA ALA A 86 4.48 -15.04 15.73
C ALA A 86 3.62 -16.19 15.18
N ARG A 87 2.90 -15.96 14.06
CA ARG A 87 2.03 -16.97 13.44
C ARG A 87 2.79 -18.14 12.84
N VAL A 88 3.94 -17.88 12.17
CA VAL A 88 4.75 -18.91 11.54
C VAL A 88 5.87 -19.45 12.43
N LYS A 89 5.99 -18.95 13.67
CA LYS A 89 7.03 -19.32 14.64
C LYS A 89 8.45 -19.14 14.09
N LYS A 90 8.71 -18.02 13.39
CA LYS A 90 10.02 -17.62 12.90
C LYS A 90 10.54 -16.43 13.71
N ASP A 91 11.85 -16.34 13.87
CA ASP A 91 12.51 -15.20 14.52
C ASP A 91 12.89 -14.13 13.49
N VAL A 92 11.87 -13.53 12.86
CA VAL A 92 12.04 -12.39 11.95
C VAL A 92 11.50 -11.15 12.66
N SER A 93 12.37 -10.19 12.95
CA SER A 93 12.01 -9.00 13.74
C SER A 93 12.36 -7.67 13.06
N ALA A 94 13.14 -7.71 11.98
CA ALA A 94 13.62 -6.51 11.30
C ALA A 94 13.29 -6.49 9.81
N ILE A 95 13.37 -5.30 9.23
CA ILE A 95 13.31 -5.05 7.79
C ILE A 95 14.57 -4.25 7.44
N SER A 96 15.32 -4.71 6.43
CA SER A 96 16.51 -3.98 5.98
C SER A 96 16.15 -2.60 5.41
N PRO A 97 17.06 -1.60 5.50
CA PRO A 97 16.80 -0.26 4.97
C PRO A 97 16.38 -0.27 3.49
N ASP A 98 17.03 -1.08 2.67
CA ASP A 98 16.71 -1.21 1.23
C ASP A 98 15.31 -1.82 1.02
N ALA A 99 14.94 -2.83 1.83
CA ALA A 99 13.61 -3.40 1.79
C ALA A 99 12.53 -2.39 2.23
N MET A 100 12.80 -1.61 3.27
CA MET A 100 11.90 -0.54 3.71
C MET A 100 11.73 0.52 2.62
N ASN A 101 12.82 0.94 1.97
CA ASN A 101 12.76 1.86 0.83
C ASN A 101 11.90 1.33 -0.31
N ALA A 102 12.03 0.04 -0.64
CA ALA A 102 11.20 -0.62 -1.65
C ALA A 102 9.71 -0.56 -1.27
N LEU A 103 9.38 -0.87 -0.01
CA LEU A 103 8.01 -0.80 0.51
C LEU A 103 7.43 0.62 0.43
N MET A 104 8.20 1.65 0.79
CA MET A 104 7.77 3.05 0.75
C MET A 104 7.60 3.60 -0.67
N THR A 105 8.34 3.07 -1.64
CA THR A 105 8.31 3.54 -3.03
C THR A 105 7.16 2.91 -3.84
N TYR A 106 6.70 1.74 -3.45
CA TYR A 106 5.64 1.02 -4.16
C TYR A 106 4.26 1.69 -3.98
N ARG A 107 3.39 1.59 -4.97
CA ARG A 107 2.09 2.31 -5.00
C ARG A 107 0.95 1.65 -4.21
N TRP A 108 1.09 0.38 -3.89
CA TRP A 108 0.12 -0.38 -3.12
C TRP A 108 -1.32 -0.30 -3.66
N PRO A 109 -1.61 -0.76 -4.90
CA PRO A 109 -2.97 -0.73 -5.45
C PRO A 109 -3.98 -1.48 -4.57
N GLY A 110 -3.57 -2.56 -3.91
CA GLY A 110 -4.35 -3.29 -2.92
C GLY A 110 -4.26 -2.74 -1.49
N ASN A 111 -3.65 -1.54 -1.33
CA ASN A 111 -3.53 -0.83 -0.07
C ASN A 111 -2.91 -1.68 1.07
N VAL A 112 -3.46 -1.55 2.27
CA VAL A 112 -2.94 -2.20 3.49
C VAL A 112 -2.98 -3.73 3.39
N ARG A 113 -3.99 -4.30 2.71
CA ARG A 113 -4.07 -5.76 2.53
C ARG A 113 -2.95 -6.31 1.67
N GLU A 114 -2.59 -5.61 0.61
CA GLU A 114 -1.49 -5.99 -0.25
C GLU A 114 -0.14 -5.90 0.48
N LEU A 115 0.07 -4.83 1.26
CA LEU A 115 1.24 -4.67 2.11
C LEU A 115 1.34 -5.83 3.13
N GLU A 116 0.25 -6.15 3.81
CA GLU A 116 0.19 -7.26 4.78
C GLU A 116 0.60 -8.59 4.13
N HIS A 117 -0.01 -8.96 2.99
CA HIS A 117 0.32 -10.19 2.27
C HIS A 117 1.78 -10.21 1.77
N ALA A 118 2.30 -9.06 1.32
CA ALA A 118 3.69 -8.95 0.89
C ALA A 118 4.67 -9.23 2.03
N ILE A 119 4.40 -8.67 3.21
CA ILE A 119 5.20 -8.90 4.42
C ILE A 119 5.05 -10.34 4.92
N GLU A 120 3.85 -10.90 4.96
CA GLU A 120 3.63 -12.29 5.35
C GLU A 120 4.45 -13.26 4.49
N ARG A 121 4.41 -13.07 3.17
CA ARG A 121 5.20 -13.85 2.23
C ARG A 121 6.69 -13.67 2.49
N ALA A 122 7.15 -12.45 2.70
CA ALA A 122 8.56 -12.16 2.97
C ALA A 122 9.05 -12.86 4.24
N VAL A 123 8.26 -12.87 5.32
CA VAL A 123 8.55 -13.58 6.56
C VAL A 123 8.65 -15.10 6.32
N ILE A 124 7.73 -15.67 5.52
CA ILE A 124 7.74 -17.11 5.22
C ILE A 124 9.01 -17.52 4.48
N VAL A 125 9.48 -16.72 3.51
CA VAL A 125 10.66 -17.05 2.69
C VAL A 125 11.97 -16.59 3.30
N SER A 126 11.93 -15.70 4.31
CA SER A 126 13.15 -15.22 4.97
C SER A 126 13.90 -16.35 5.66
N ALA A 127 15.23 -16.37 5.44
CA ALA A 127 16.15 -17.32 6.07
C ALA A 127 16.84 -16.76 7.32
N GLY A 128 16.69 -15.47 7.61
CA GLY A 128 17.33 -14.77 8.73
C GLY A 128 16.34 -13.96 9.54
N SER A 129 16.85 -13.17 10.50
CA SER A 129 16.05 -12.32 11.38
C SER A 129 15.58 -10.99 10.75
N SER A 130 16.01 -10.69 9.52
CA SER A 130 15.68 -9.44 8.81
C SER A 130 15.23 -9.71 7.39
N ILE A 131 14.10 -9.10 6.99
CA ILE A 131 13.58 -9.13 5.62
C ILE A 131 14.50 -8.31 4.71
N LYS A 132 14.95 -8.90 3.61
CA LYS A 132 15.75 -8.26 2.55
C LYS A 132 14.90 -8.02 1.31
N VAL A 133 15.33 -7.12 0.43
CA VAL A 133 14.64 -6.79 -0.83
C VAL A 133 14.30 -8.02 -1.67
N ARG A 134 15.20 -9.01 -1.72
CA ARG A 134 15.01 -10.25 -2.50
C ARG A 134 13.86 -11.14 -2.01
N GLU A 135 13.42 -10.94 -0.78
CA GLU A 135 12.35 -11.71 -0.12
C GLU A 135 10.96 -11.04 -0.33
N LEU A 136 10.97 -9.78 -0.78
CA LEU A 136 9.75 -9.07 -1.18
C LEU A 136 9.23 -9.59 -2.53
N PRO A 137 7.92 -9.44 -2.80
CA PRO A 137 7.36 -9.76 -4.10
C PRO A 137 8.07 -9.04 -5.24
N PRO A 138 8.20 -9.68 -6.42
CA PRO A 138 8.91 -9.10 -7.57
C PRO A 138 8.42 -7.71 -7.96
N GLU A 139 7.12 -7.45 -7.86
CA GLU A 139 6.48 -6.18 -8.19
C GLU A 139 6.96 -5.04 -7.29
N VAL A 140 7.30 -5.36 -6.03
CA VAL A 140 7.83 -4.41 -5.05
C VAL A 140 9.34 -4.26 -5.22
N SER A 141 10.07 -5.37 -5.43
CA SER A 141 11.54 -5.40 -5.49
C SER A 141 12.12 -4.85 -6.81
N GLN A 142 11.43 -5.02 -7.96
CA GLN A 142 11.94 -4.63 -9.27
C GLN A 142 12.07 -3.12 -9.46
N LYS A 143 11.15 -2.31 -8.90
CA LYS A 143 11.25 -0.84 -8.98
C LYS A 143 12.46 -0.28 -8.24
N THR A 144 12.95 -0.96 -7.24
CA THR A 144 14.17 -0.57 -6.52
C THR A 144 15.43 -0.98 -7.29
N ARG A 145 15.39 -2.10 -8.00
CA ARG A 145 16.51 -2.54 -8.89
C ARG A 145 16.74 -1.60 -10.07
N LEU A 146 15.66 -1.10 -10.69
CA LEU A 146 15.78 -0.15 -11.80
C LEU A 146 16.39 1.19 -11.37
N LYS A 147 16.08 1.70 -10.15
CA LYS A 147 16.73 2.90 -9.62
C LYS A 147 18.23 2.67 -9.31
N HIS A 148 18.60 1.53 -8.77
CA HIS A 148 20.03 1.25 -8.47
C HIS A 148 20.84 0.94 -9.73
N SER A 149 20.23 0.39 -10.79
CA SER A 149 20.91 0.19 -12.08
C SER A 149 21.05 1.50 -12.87
N ASP A 150 20.11 2.40 -12.79
CA ASP A 150 20.20 3.72 -13.42
C ASP A 150 21.20 4.62 -12.70
N ASP A 151 21.22 4.66 -11.36
CA ASP A 151 22.23 5.41 -10.60
C ASP A 151 23.65 4.88 -10.82
N SER A 152 23.82 3.56 -10.98
CA SER A 152 25.15 2.98 -11.27
C SER A 152 25.61 3.21 -12.72
N LEU A 153 24.68 3.27 -13.67
CA LEU A 153 24.95 3.64 -15.07
C LEU A 153 25.25 5.14 -15.19
N ASP A 154 24.55 5.97 -14.43
CA ASP A 154 24.74 7.43 -14.42
C ASP A 154 26.08 7.81 -13.76
N LEU A 155 26.49 7.14 -12.67
CA LEU A 155 27.82 7.30 -12.05
C LEU A 155 28.95 6.95 -13.03
N LYS A 156 28.85 5.82 -13.73
CA LYS A 156 29.85 5.41 -14.74
C LYS A 156 29.85 6.33 -15.95
N ALA A 157 28.70 6.85 -16.36
CA ALA A 157 28.61 7.83 -17.43
C ALA A 157 29.23 9.19 -17.01
N GLN A 158 29.00 9.62 -15.78
CA GLN A 158 29.61 10.83 -15.21
C GLN A 158 31.12 10.68 -15.03
N GLU A 159 31.57 9.56 -14.51
CA GLU A 159 33.00 9.23 -14.37
C GLU A 159 33.71 9.22 -15.74
N ARG A 160 33.09 8.62 -16.75
CA ARG A 160 33.61 8.60 -18.12
C ARG A 160 33.68 10.03 -18.73
N ALA A 161 32.64 10.83 -18.55
CA ALA A 161 32.61 12.22 -19.01
C ALA A 161 33.63 13.12 -18.27
N LEU A 162 33.94 12.81 -17.00
CA LEU A 162 35.00 13.50 -16.25
C LEU A 162 36.39 13.10 -16.77
N ILE A 163 36.65 11.83 -17.04
CA ILE A 163 37.91 11.33 -17.61
C ILE A 163 38.13 11.90 -19.00
N GLU A 164 37.10 11.92 -19.86
CA GLU A 164 37.17 12.51 -21.21
C GLU A 164 37.52 14.00 -21.15
N ARG A 165 36.86 14.79 -20.30
CA ARG A 165 37.16 16.20 -20.10
C ARG A 165 38.56 16.46 -19.55
N ALA A 166 39.08 15.60 -18.65
CA ALA A 166 40.43 15.70 -18.14
C ALA A 166 41.46 15.39 -19.25
N LEU A 167 41.25 14.40 -20.07
CA LEU A 167 42.10 14.07 -21.19
C LEU A 167 42.16 15.17 -22.25
N ASP A 168 41.00 15.76 -22.59
CA ASP A 168 40.93 16.90 -23.52
C ASP A 168 41.67 18.11 -22.97
N ARG A 169 41.54 18.41 -21.68
CA ARG A 169 42.20 19.57 -21.03
C ARG A 169 43.72 19.45 -20.99
N TYR A 170 44.23 18.22 -20.91
CA TYR A 170 45.67 17.93 -20.86
C TYR A 170 46.19 17.31 -22.17
N HIS A 171 45.52 17.61 -23.30
CA HIS A 171 45.94 17.18 -24.66
C HIS A 171 46.35 15.74 -24.78
N GLY A 172 45.60 14.84 -24.10
CA GLY A 172 45.84 13.39 -24.14
C GLY A 172 46.91 12.90 -23.16
N ASN A 173 47.51 13.76 -22.35
CA ASN A 173 48.51 13.33 -21.35
C ASN A 173 47.84 12.64 -20.15
N ARG A 174 47.85 11.29 -20.18
CA ARG A 174 47.17 10.45 -19.20
C ARG A 174 47.65 10.66 -17.77
N LYS A 175 48.95 10.98 -17.58
CA LYS A 175 49.51 11.17 -16.24
C LYS A 175 49.01 12.46 -15.60
N GLN A 176 49.02 13.55 -16.34
CA GLN A 176 48.53 14.84 -15.86
C GLN A 176 46.97 14.87 -15.72
N ALA A 177 46.28 14.13 -16.57
CA ALA A 177 44.85 13.99 -16.46
C ALA A 177 44.41 13.17 -15.20
N ALA A 178 45.20 12.14 -14.83
CA ALA A 178 44.98 11.31 -13.64
C ALA A 178 45.32 12.03 -12.32
N GLU A 179 46.29 12.96 -12.33
CA GLU A 179 46.61 13.80 -11.17
C GLU A 179 45.60 14.91 -10.90
N ALA A 180 44.73 15.21 -11.88
CA ALA A 180 43.69 16.27 -11.83
C ALA A 180 42.28 15.76 -11.58
N LEU A 181 42.06 14.42 -11.51
CA LEU A 181 40.79 13.74 -11.20
C LEU A 181 40.74 13.33 -9.74
#